data_6145e57e9133e6fbae6b62c90a061625
#
_entry.id   6145e57e9133e6fbae6b62c90a061625
#
_cell.length_a   1.000
_cell.length_b   1.000
_cell.length_c   1.000
_cell.angle_alpha   90.00
_cell.angle_beta   90.00
_cell.angle_gamma   90.00
#
_symmetry.space_group_name_H-M   'P 1'
#
loop_
_entity.id
_entity.type
_entity.pdbx_description
1 polymer ?
#
loop_
_entity_poly.entity_id
_entity_poly.type
_entity_poly.pdbx_seq_one_letter_code
_entity_poly.pdbx_strand_id
1 'polypeptide(L)'
;MVDDIHDYFPFAPLPGILVTLLKLQKELMSTTSLPIPIVDLFAGPGGLGEGFSSLKNGTAFQIAVSAEKDPIAHQTLRLRAFYRLLYSSRPSKLGDYYRFCNGQAEKPYSCETEDLWHKAGKEAMCIEIGSVDGNATLDASIKAALDKRPTEEPWVLIGGPPCQAYSLVGRARNKGNADYKAEDDHRHFLYREYLRIIQNYQPDIFVMENVKGILSSTINGKKIFHEILKDLANPNAALSAEKKGQRYHIVSLVSDQVFSDGDDPSQLDLTKYIIRAEDFGIPQARHRVILLGIREDRYQDKLPKLSCQNSVSVKDAIGGLPALRSLLSKERDSNALWEERVGKELQTLAEAASTSDDTVKILAPYLQKTSASIGCVLTTGSIRLPKKTGSSGQTGHDYLDKWLLDPHLNVWLNHETRGHRIDDLGRYGYAATFASIYNRSPKGHKEFNLPRLAPAHKNWESGKFSDRFRVQIKDNPSTTITSHISKDGHYFIHYDPVQCRSLTVREAARLQTFPDNYFFQGGRTQQYHQVGNAVPPLLAHQIAGIVARILA
;
A
#
# COMPACT_ATOMS: atom_id res chain seq x y z
N MET A 1 -15.79 27.09 29.59
CA MET A 1 -16.31 27.35 28.22
C MET A 1 -17.83 27.52 28.24
N VAL A 2 -18.36 28.22 29.24
CA VAL A 2 -19.80 28.57 29.38
C VAL A 2 -19.99 30.07 29.54
N ASP A 3 -18.91 30.84 29.76
CA ASP A 3 -18.98 32.24 30.11
C ASP A 3 -18.84 33.26 28.95
N ASP A 4 -18.62 32.79 27.70
CA ASP A 4 -18.39 33.69 26.54
C ASP A 4 -19.60 33.85 25.60
N ILE A 5 -20.81 33.40 25.99
CA ILE A 5 -22.02 33.49 25.12
C ILE A 5 -22.91 34.71 25.51
N HIS A 6 -22.60 35.43 26.57
CA HIS A 6 -23.48 36.50 27.05
C HIS A 6 -23.40 37.85 26.31
N ASP A 7 -22.40 38.08 25.48
CA ASP A 7 -22.18 39.39 24.84
C ASP A 7 -22.73 39.56 23.41
N TYR A 8 -23.42 38.53 22.84
CA TYR A 8 -23.90 38.62 21.45
C TYR A 8 -25.41 38.56 21.23
N PHE A 9 -26.25 38.44 22.29
CA PHE A 9 -27.72 38.51 22.13
C PHE A 9 -28.37 39.35 23.23
N PRO A 10 -29.01 40.46 22.87
CA PRO A 10 -29.68 41.35 23.86
C PRO A 10 -31.05 40.82 24.35
N PHE A 11 -31.46 39.59 23.98
CA PHE A 11 -32.68 38.96 24.49
C PHE A 11 -32.39 37.56 25.02
N ALA A 12 -32.70 37.33 26.30
CA ALA A 12 -32.68 35.99 26.86
C ALA A 12 -33.62 35.07 26.05
N PRO A 13 -33.15 33.91 25.55
CA PRO A 13 -34.02 33.00 24.82
C PRO A 13 -35.14 32.51 25.73
N LEU A 14 -36.38 32.48 25.20
CA LEU A 14 -37.54 31.93 25.89
C LEU A 14 -37.24 30.52 26.42
N PRO A 15 -37.67 30.19 27.65
CA PRO A 15 -37.35 28.87 28.29
C PRO A 15 -37.64 27.64 27.41
N GLY A 16 -38.61 27.74 26.51
CA GLY A 16 -38.94 26.67 25.56
C GLY A 16 -37.87 26.44 24.47
N ILE A 17 -37.17 27.49 24.01
CA ILE A 17 -36.12 27.39 22.99
C ILE A 17 -34.86 26.75 23.57
N LEU A 18 -34.51 27.08 24.81
CA LEU A 18 -33.36 26.50 25.50
C LEU A 18 -33.55 24.99 25.74
N VAL A 19 -34.77 24.57 26.12
CA VAL A 19 -35.13 23.15 26.31
C VAL A 19 -35.11 22.42 24.97
N THR A 20 -35.54 23.04 23.88
CA THR A 20 -35.51 22.44 22.54
C THR A 20 -34.07 22.37 22.02
N LEU A 21 -33.24 23.38 22.23
CA LEU A 21 -31.82 23.36 21.88
C LEU A 21 -31.05 22.33 22.71
N LEU A 22 -31.32 22.21 24.00
CA LEU A 22 -30.74 21.16 24.85
C LEU A 22 -31.23 19.74 24.49
N LYS A 23 -32.48 19.58 24.05
CA LYS A 23 -32.97 18.31 23.49
C LYS A 23 -32.32 17.99 22.16
N LEU A 24 -32.24 18.94 21.22
CA LEU A 24 -31.53 18.79 19.95
C LEU A 24 -30.05 18.51 20.17
N GLN A 25 -29.40 19.17 21.12
CA GLN A 25 -28.02 18.90 21.47
C GLN A 25 -27.84 17.52 22.12
N LYS A 26 -28.79 17.09 22.96
CA LYS A 26 -28.81 15.72 23.50
C LYS A 26 -29.11 14.67 22.44
N GLU A 27 -30.00 14.93 21.50
CA GLU A 27 -30.28 14.07 20.34
C GLU A 27 -29.09 14.03 19.38
N LEU A 28 -28.41 15.14 19.09
CA LEU A 28 -27.15 15.17 18.32
C LEU A 28 -26.02 14.41 19.06
N MET A 29 -25.93 14.51 20.37
CA MET A 29 -24.93 13.77 21.16
C MET A 29 -25.29 12.28 21.35
N SER A 30 -26.58 11.90 21.24
CA SER A 30 -27.03 10.51 21.35
C SER A 30 -26.91 9.71 20.05
N THR A 31 -26.60 10.36 18.91
CA THR A 31 -26.48 9.71 17.59
C THR A 31 -25.04 9.52 17.11
N THR A 32 -24.01 9.91 17.85
CA THR A 32 -22.63 9.56 17.52
C THR A 32 -22.29 8.18 18.11
N SER A 33 -22.63 7.12 17.37
CA SER A 33 -22.08 5.80 17.67
C SER A 33 -20.56 5.87 17.73
N LEU A 34 -19.95 5.23 18.73
CA LEU A 34 -18.48 5.15 18.79
C LEU A 34 -17.94 4.50 17.52
N PRO A 35 -16.75 4.93 17.04
CA PRO A 35 -16.13 4.28 15.89
C PRO A 35 -15.96 2.77 16.10
N ILE A 36 -16.26 1.97 15.09
CA ILE A 36 -16.13 0.52 15.13
C ILE A 36 -14.65 0.16 15.30
N PRO A 37 -14.25 -0.64 16.32
CA PRO A 37 -12.86 -1.01 16.54
C PRO A 37 -12.38 -2.01 15.50
N ILE A 38 -11.12 -1.82 15.11
CA ILE A 38 -10.40 -2.68 14.18
C ILE A 38 -9.18 -3.28 14.86
N VAL A 39 -8.99 -4.57 14.64
CA VAL A 39 -7.72 -5.28 14.89
C VAL A 39 -7.05 -5.51 13.53
N ASP A 40 -5.83 -4.98 13.34
CA ASP A 40 -5.05 -5.06 12.10
C ASP A 40 -3.82 -5.97 12.31
N LEU A 41 -3.88 -7.18 11.76
CA LEU A 41 -2.81 -8.18 11.90
C LEU A 41 -1.93 -8.19 10.65
N PHE A 42 -0.61 -8.36 10.88
CA PHE A 42 0.39 -8.29 9.79
C PHE A 42 0.31 -6.94 9.05
N ALA A 43 0.18 -5.87 9.83
CA ALA A 43 -0.21 -4.56 9.36
C ALA A 43 0.78 -3.92 8.35
N GLY A 44 2.05 -4.35 8.36
CA GLY A 44 3.10 -3.72 7.57
C GLY A 44 3.23 -2.23 7.94
N PRO A 45 3.32 -1.33 6.96
CA PRO A 45 3.29 0.11 7.24
C PRO A 45 1.88 0.63 7.55
N GLY A 46 0.81 -0.20 7.49
CA GLY A 46 -0.56 0.19 7.82
C GLY A 46 -1.46 0.54 6.63
N GLY A 47 -1.25 -0.06 5.45
CA GLY A 47 -2.05 0.27 4.26
C GLY A 47 -3.54 -0.04 4.38
N LEU A 48 -3.91 -1.23 4.92
CA LEU A 48 -5.30 -1.59 5.22
C LEU A 48 -5.88 -0.66 6.28
N GLY A 49 -5.17 -0.52 7.41
CA GLY A 49 -5.59 0.31 8.53
C GLY A 49 -5.80 1.77 8.14
N GLU A 50 -4.97 2.33 7.24
CA GLU A 50 -5.13 3.69 6.72
C GLU A 50 -6.45 3.87 5.97
N GLY A 51 -6.77 2.93 5.06
CA GLY A 51 -8.01 3.00 4.29
C GLY A 51 -9.24 2.91 5.17
N PHE A 52 -9.27 1.97 6.12
CA PHE A 52 -10.40 1.82 7.05
C PHE A 52 -10.55 3.04 7.97
N SER A 53 -9.46 3.46 8.62
CA SER A 53 -9.51 4.57 9.58
C SER A 53 -9.78 5.94 8.96
N SER A 54 -9.67 6.09 7.64
CA SER A 54 -9.97 7.34 6.93
C SER A 54 -11.47 7.51 6.60
N LEU A 55 -12.28 6.44 6.71
CA LEU A 55 -13.69 6.51 6.32
C LEU A 55 -14.48 7.49 7.19
N LYS A 56 -15.32 8.32 6.55
CA LYS A 56 -16.08 9.40 7.20
C LYS A 56 -15.19 10.32 8.05
N ASN A 57 -14.03 10.69 7.51
CA ASN A 57 -13.04 11.53 8.21
C ASN A 57 -12.59 10.94 9.57
N GLY A 58 -12.46 9.61 9.65
CA GLY A 58 -11.97 8.92 10.84
C GLY A 58 -13.03 8.61 11.90
N THR A 59 -14.31 8.83 11.61
CA THR A 59 -15.40 8.59 12.60
C THR A 59 -16.06 7.23 12.46
N ALA A 60 -15.89 6.52 11.32
CA ALA A 60 -16.53 5.23 11.10
C ALA A 60 -15.78 4.07 11.79
N PHE A 61 -14.45 4.08 11.70
CA PHE A 61 -13.60 3.01 12.22
C PHE A 61 -12.41 3.59 12.99
N GLN A 62 -12.00 2.89 14.04
CA GLN A 62 -10.81 3.19 14.82
C GLN A 62 -9.91 1.95 14.92
N ILE A 63 -8.64 2.09 14.58
CA ILE A 63 -7.67 1.03 14.85
C ILE A 63 -7.47 0.94 16.36
N ALA A 64 -7.85 -0.18 16.95
CA ALA A 64 -7.70 -0.45 18.37
C ALA A 64 -6.37 -1.14 18.67
N VAL A 65 -5.98 -2.07 17.78
CA VAL A 65 -4.75 -2.85 17.87
C VAL A 65 -4.20 -3.05 16.47
N SER A 66 -2.91 -2.83 16.26
CA SER A 66 -2.20 -3.26 15.07
C SER A 66 -0.89 -3.97 15.43
N ALA A 67 -0.58 -5.07 14.73
CA ALA A 67 0.57 -5.91 15.00
C ALA A 67 1.47 -6.03 13.76
N GLU A 68 2.76 -5.70 13.91
CA GLU A 68 3.79 -5.82 12.89
C GLU A 68 5.09 -6.35 13.51
N LYS A 69 5.75 -7.28 12.81
CA LYS A 69 7.01 -7.88 13.27
C LYS A 69 8.24 -7.05 12.92
N ASP A 70 8.25 -6.45 11.71
CA ASP A 70 9.40 -5.68 11.24
C ASP A 70 9.51 -4.36 12.03
N PRO A 71 10.63 -4.14 12.77
CA PRO A 71 10.75 -2.98 13.64
C PRO A 71 10.78 -1.66 12.86
N ILE A 72 11.17 -1.67 11.59
CA ILE A 72 11.21 -0.45 10.78
C ILE A 72 9.82 -0.14 10.19
N ALA A 73 9.10 -1.14 9.69
CA ALA A 73 7.71 -0.96 9.29
C ALA A 73 6.85 -0.51 10.48
N HIS A 74 7.09 -1.07 11.67
CA HIS A 74 6.46 -0.64 12.92
C HIS A 74 6.70 0.86 13.23
N GLN A 75 7.90 1.42 12.96
CA GLN A 75 8.14 2.86 13.17
C GLN A 75 7.19 3.71 12.30
N THR A 76 6.99 3.33 11.04
CA THR A 76 6.04 3.99 10.15
C THR A 76 4.60 3.81 10.65
N LEU A 77 4.23 2.60 11.04
CA LEU A 77 2.92 2.26 11.58
C LEU A 77 2.58 3.09 12.82
N ARG A 78 3.51 3.17 13.80
CA ARG A 78 3.37 3.97 15.02
C ARG A 78 3.27 5.47 14.72
N LEU A 79 4.08 5.98 13.79
CA LEU A 79 4.02 7.38 13.38
C LEU A 79 2.64 7.70 12.78
N ARG A 80 2.08 6.77 11.99
CA ARG A 80 0.75 6.95 11.42
C ARG A 80 -0.37 6.80 12.45
N ALA A 81 -0.24 5.89 13.41
CA ALA A 81 -1.13 5.79 14.56
C ALA A 81 -1.18 7.11 15.35
N PHE A 82 -0.02 7.73 15.58
CA PHE A 82 0.05 9.03 16.23
C PHE A 82 -0.66 10.13 15.44
N TYR A 83 -0.48 10.17 14.11
CA TYR A 83 -1.22 11.11 13.25
C TYR A 83 -2.74 10.95 13.41
N ARG A 84 -3.25 9.71 13.37
CA ARG A 84 -4.69 9.43 13.53
C ARG A 84 -5.21 9.87 14.90
N LEU A 85 -4.45 9.62 15.96
CA LEU A 85 -4.79 10.04 17.33
C LEU A 85 -4.81 11.57 17.47
N LEU A 86 -3.86 12.28 16.87
CA LEU A 86 -3.89 13.73 16.81
C LEU A 86 -5.12 14.23 16.07
N TYR A 87 -5.36 13.70 14.87
CA TYR A 87 -6.45 14.09 14.00
C TYR A 87 -7.82 13.94 14.68
N SER A 88 -8.03 12.81 15.40
CA SER A 88 -9.31 12.52 16.07
C SER A 88 -9.47 13.16 17.45
N SER A 89 -8.39 13.24 18.24
CA SER A 89 -8.49 13.62 19.67
C SER A 89 -8.00 15.04 19.96
N ARG A 90 -7.02 15.53 19.20
CA ARG A 90 -6.39 16.87 19.39
C ARG A 90 -6.05 17.52 18.06
N PRO A 91 -7.03 17.82 17.19
CA PRO A 91 -6.78 18.38 15.86
C PRO A 91 -6.02 19.72 15.90
N SER A 92 -6.18 20.53 16.95
CA SER A 92 -5.41 21.77 17.16
C SER A 92 -3.89 21.55 17.34
N LYS A 93 -3.47 20.32 17.69
CA LYS A 93 -2.05 19.93 17.87
C LYS A 93 -1.50 19.11 16.70
N LEU A 94 -2.24 18.97 15.62
CA LEU A 94 -1.81 18.25 14.40
C LEU A 94 -0.52 18.87 13.81
N GLY A 95 -0.25 20.14 14.11
CA GLY A 95 1.00 20.83 13.76
C GLY A 95 2.27 20.14 14.27
N ASP A 96 2.22 19.34 15.36
CA ASP A 96 3.39 18.59 15.85
C ASP A 96 3.85 17.57 14.79
N TYR A 97 2.91 16.80 14.25
CA TYR A 97 3.19 15.87 13.17
C TYR A 97 3.78 16.57 11.93
N TYR A 98 3.20 17.70 11.52
CA TYR A 98 3.67 18.43 10.33
C TYR A 98 5.02 19.11 10.55
N ARG A 99 5.33 19.63 11.75
CA ARG A 99 6.68 20.14 12.06
C ARG A 99 7.73 19.03 11.89
N PHE A 100 7.44 17.83 12.36
CA PHE A 100 8.32 16.69 12.15
C PHE A 100 8.46 16.32 10.67
N CYS A 101 7.35 16.21 9.94
CA CYS A 101 7.37 15.90 8.51
C CYS A 101 8.12 16.96 7.69
N ASN A 102 7.95 18.25 8.01
CA ASN A 102 8.62 19.35 7.34
C ASN A 102 10.09 19.55 7.78
N GLY A 103 10.61 18.73 8.70
CA GLY A 103 12.01 18.81 9.19
C GLY A 103 12.27 19.94 10.17
N GLN A 104 11.22 20.49 10.79
CA GLN A 104 11.28 21.59 11.75
C GLN A 104 11.35 21.08 13.20
N ALA A 105 11.19 19.78 13.41
CA ALA A 105 11.29 19.13 14.72
C ALA A 105 11.97 17.76 14.56
N GLU A 106 12.74 17.35 15.56
CA GLU A 106 13.40 16.04 15.60
C GLU A 106 12.44 14.91 16.02
N LYS A 107 11.43 15.24 16.84
CA LYS A 107 10.40 14.31 17.32
C LYS A 107 9.04 14.67 16.73
N PRO A 108 8.15 13.69 16.46
CA PRO A 108 6.82 13.95 15.94
C PRO A 108 5.85 14.53 16.97
N TYR A 109 6.21 14.59 18.24
CA TYR A 109 5.40 15.02 19.36
C TYR A 109 6.08 16.11 20.19
N SER A 110 5.28 16.88 20.93
CA SER A 110 5.70 17.83 21.95
C SER A 110 5.31 17.32 23.34
N CYS A 111 5.66 18.08 24.41
CA CYS A 111 5.23 17.76 25.79
C CYS A 111 3.69 17.69 25.93
N GLU A 112 2.94 18.45 25.10
CA GLU A 112 1.47 18.46 25.11
C GLU A 112 0.84 17.26 24.37
N THR A 113 1.62 16.49 23.60
CA THR A 113 1.15 15.37 22.77
C THR A 113 1.90 14.06 23.00
N GLU A 114 2.82 14.03 23.95
CA GLU A 114 3.63 12.84 24.29
C GLU A 114 2.77 11.67 24.79
N ASP A 115 1.66 11.96 25.49
CA ASP A 115 0.70 10.93 25.90
C ASP A 115 0.05 10.23 24.70
N LEU A 116 -0.24 10.97 23.61
CA LEU A 116 -0.76 10.38 22.37
C LEU A 116 0.31 9.57 21.63
N TRP A 117 1.59 9.98 21.71
CA TRP A 117 2.70 9.19 21.19
C TRP A 117 2.85 7.86 21.93
N HIS A 118 2.66 7.85 23.25
CA HIS A 118 2.63 6.61 24.03
C HIS A 118 1.40 5.75 23.71
N LYS A 119 0.23 6.36 23.52
CA LYS A 119 -0.98 5.64 23.07
C LYS A 119 -0.77 5.02 21.69
N ALA A 120 -0.16 5.74 20.74
CA ALA A 120 0.20 5.22 19.43
C ALA A 120 1.13 4.00 19.52
N GLY A 121 2.05 3.97 20.47
CA GLY A 121 2.91 2.80 20.72
C GLY A 121 2.18 1.60 21.34
N LYS A 122 1.04 1.83 22.01
CA LYS A 122 0.17 0.75 22.52
C LYS A 122 -0.76 0.20 21.44
N GLU A 123 -1.23 1.04 20.53
CA GLU A 123 -2.02 0.65 19.36
C GLU A 123 -1.16 -0.13 18.38
N ALA A 124 -0.02 0.45 17.97
CA ALA A 124 0.92 -0.16 17.03
C ALA A 124 1.98 -0.95 17.81
N MET A 125 1.87 -2.27 17.77
CA MET A 125 2.75 -3.17 18.51
C MET A 125 3.82 -3.77 17.59
N CYS A 126 5.08 -3.79 18.06
CA CYS A 126 6.18 -4.51 17.41
C CYS A 126 6.28 -5.90 17.99
N ILE A 127 5.51 -6.85 17.44
CA ILE A 127 5.44 -8.22 17.98
C ILE A 127 5.47 -9.27 16.86
N GLU A 128 6.01 -10.44 17.17
CA GLU A 128 5.96 -11.60 16.30
C GLU A 128 4.74 -12.46 16.63
N ILE A 129 3.70 -12.39 15.79
CA ILE A 129 2.51 -13.25 15.88
C ILE A 129 2.99 -14.71 15.66
N GLY A 130 2.47 -15.63 16.49
CA GLY A 130 2.86 -17.03 16.50
C GLY A 130 3.97 -17.36 17.50
N SER A 131 4.64 -16.38 18.09
CA SER A 131 5.48 -16.59 19.28
C SER A 131 4.64 -16.60 20.57
N VAL A 132 5.12 -17.26 21.61
CA VAL A 132 4.39 -17.35 22.89
C VAL A 132 4.13 -15.95 23.47
N ASP A 133 5.19 -15.13 23.59
CA ASP A 133 5.08 -13.79 24.16
C ASP A 133 4.28 -12.84 23.24
N GLY A 134 4.47 -12.94 21.90
CA GLY A 134 3.74 -12.15 20.93
C GLY A 134 2.24 -12.45 20.98
N ASN A 135 1.85 -13.71 21.04
CA ASN A 135 0.45 -14.11 21.15
C ASN A 135 -0.16 -13.68 22.50
N ALA A 136 0.55 -13.85 23.62
CA ALA A 136 0.06 -13.40 24.92
C ALA A 136 -0.17 -11.88 24.96
N THR A 137 0.75 -11.09 24.39
CA THR A 137 0.66 -9.63 24.30
C THR A 137 -0.50 -9.22 23.39
N LEU A 138 -0.65 -9.87 22.23
CA LEU A 138 -1.73 -9.63 21.28
C LEU A 138 -3.10 -9.90 21.91
N ASP A 139 -3.26 -11.08 22.52
CA ASP A 139 -4.50 -11.50 23.18
C ASP A 139 -4.91 -10.54 24.30
N ALA A 140 -3.96 -10.14 25.16
CA ALA A 140 -4.24 -9.16 26.20
C ALA A 140 -4.69 -7.81 25.64
N SER A 141 -4.07 -7.35 24.53
CA SER A 141 -4.42 -6.08 23.89
C SER A 141 -5.78 -6.12 23.19
N ILE A 142 -6.09 -7.20 22.47
CA ILE A 142 -7.41 -7.41 21.85
C ILE A 142 -8.49 -7.42 22.94
N LYS A 143 -8.30 -8.23 23.98
CA LYS A 143 -9.24 -8.30 25.10
C LYS A 143 -9.47 -6.92 25.74
N ALA A 144 -8.40 -6.20 26.07
CA ALA A 144 -8.51 -4.86 26.67
C ALA A 144 -9.19 -3.83 25.74
N ALA A 145 -9.12 -4.01 24.43
CA ALA A 145 -9.81 -3.16 23.46
C ALA A 145 -11.31 -3.49 23.37
N LEU A 146 -11.67 -4.78 23.40
CA LEU A 146 -13.04 -5.26 23.26
C LEU A 146 -13.83 -5.18 24.57
N ASP A 147 -13.23 -5.48 25.73
CA ASP A 147 -13.89 -5.46 27.05
C ASP A 147 -14.41 -4.06 27.45
N LYS A 148 -13.94 -3.01 26.83
CA LYS A 148 -14.39 -1.62 27.07
C LYS A 148 -15.69 -1.27 26.38
N ARG A 149 -16.24 -2.17 25.57
CA ARG A 149 -17.42 -1.93 24.74
C ARG A 149 -18.57 -2.85 25.10
N PRO A 150 -19.82 -2.44 24.85
CA PRO A 150 -20.95 -3.35 24.93
C PRO A 150 -20.73 -4.57 24.04
N THR A 151 -21.11 -5.74 24.51
CA THR A 151 -20.90 -7.03 23.82
C THR A 151 -21.61 -7.08 22.44
N GLU A 152 -22.63 -6.26 22.24
CA GLU A 152 -23.42 -6.19 21.01
C GLU A 152 -22.84 -5.26 19.95
N GLU A 153 -21.85 -4.41 20.31
CA GLU A 153 -21.22 -3.52 19.35
C GLU A 153 -20.25 -4.28 18.43
N PRO A 154 -20.37 -4.08 17.10
CA PRO A 154 -19.58 -4.82 16.14
C PRO A 154 -18.09 -4.44 16.20
N TRP A 155 -17.22 -5.37 15.80
CA TRP A 155 -15.81 -5.12 15.58
C TRP A 155 -15.31 -5.85 14.32
N VAL A 156 -14.18 -5.38 13.76
CA VAL A 156 -13.66 -5.87 12.48
C VAL A 156 -12.22 -6.33 12.64
N LEU A 157 -11.91 -7.50 12.06
CA LEU A 157 -10.55 -8.00 11.90
C LEU A 157 -10.08 -7.76 10.48
N ILE A 158 -8.93 -7.12 10.31
CA ILE A 158 -8.30 -6.99 8.99
C ILE A 158 -6.88 -7.57 9.04
N GLY A 159 -6.35 -8.00 7.87
CA GLY A 159 -4.97 -8.45 7.80
C GLY A 159 -4.61 -9.18 6.52
N GLY A 160 -3.29 -9.31 6.30
CA GLY A 160 -2.73 -10.06 5.19
C GLY A 160 -1.73 -11.10 5.69
N PRO A 161 -2.16 -12.27 6.21
CA PRO A 161 -1.24 -13.28 6.70
C PRO A 161 -0.27 -13.73 5.60
N PRO A 162 1.06 -13.76 5.87
CA PRO A 162 2.06 -14.06 4.86
C PRO A 162 1.86 -15.45 4.25
N CYS A 163 1.78 -15.51 2.93
CA CYS A 163 1.58 -16.74 2.15
C CYS A 163 2.78 -17.07 1.25
N GLN A 164 4.00 -16.75 1.70
CA GLN A 164 5.19 -16.91 0.86
C GLN A 164 5.50 -18.36 0.50
N ALA A 165 5.11 -19.31 1.33
CA ALA A 165 5.20 -20.74 1.00
C ALA A 165 4.36 -21.14 -0.22
N TYR A 166 3.28 -20.42 -0.49
CA TYR A 166 2.34 -20.70 -1.57
C TYR A 166 2.53 -19.79 -2.80
N SER A 167 3.32 -18.71 -2.72
CA SER A 167 3.49 -17.80 -3.85
C SER A 167 4.45 -18.37 -4.91
N LEU A 168 4.26 -17.96 -6.18
CA LEU A 168 5.16 -18.30 -7.28
C LEU A 168 6.61 -17.87 -7.00
N VAL A 169 6.79 -16.71 -6.38
CA VAL A 169 8.10 -16.16 -6.00
C VAL A 169 8.72 -16.95 -4.86
N GLY A 170 7.93 -17.36 -3.87
CA GLY A 170 8.38 -18.26 -2.79
C GLY A 170 8.82 -19.62 -3.32
N ARG A 171 8.04 -20.22 -4.23
CA ARG A 171 8.39 -21.47 -4.90
C ARG A 171 9.66 -21.35 -5.76
N ALA A 172 9.80 -20.29 -6.54
CA ALA A 172 10.99 -20.05 -7.35
C ALA A 172 12.24 -19.83 -6.50
N ARG A 173 12.12 -19.19 -5.35
CA ARG A 173 13.22 -18.93 -4.40
C ARG A 173 13.70 -20.23 -3.73
N ASN A 174 12.78 -21.15 -3.47
CA ASN A 174 13.05 -22.42 -2.78
C ASN A 174 13.30 -23.60 -3.73
N LYS A 175 13.12 -23.40 -5.04
CA LYS A 175 13.25 -24.46 -6.08
C LYS A 175 14.66 -25.10 -6.16
N GLY A 176 15.67 -24.49 -5.56
CA GLY A 176 17.04 -25.02 -5.50
C GLY A 176 17.44 -25.56 -4.12
N ASN A 177 16.55 -25.57 -3.14
CA ASN A 177 16.83 -26.05 -1.79
C ASN A 177 16.23 -27.45 -1.62
N ALA A 178 17.08 -28.49 -1.66
CA ALA A 178 16.67 -29.90 -1.55
C ALA A 178 16.04 -30.23 -0.18
N ASP A 179 16.35 -29.45 0.86
CA ASP A 179 15.86 -29.63 2.24
C ASP A 179 14.56 -28.87 2.53
N TYR A 180 14.03 -28.10 1.55
CA TYR A 180 12.81 -27.33 1.75
C TYR A 180 11.58 -28.22 1.68
N LYS A 181 10.93 -28.42 2.83
CA LYS A 181 9.60 -29.00 2.94
C LYS A 181 8.60 -27.90 3.18
N ALA A 182 7.63 -27.76 2.27
CA ALA A 182 6.57 -26.74 2.39
C ALA A 182 5.74 -26.92 3.68
N GLU A 183 5.68 -28.15 4.20
CA GLU A 183 4.98 -28.53 5.42
C GLU A 183 5.62 -27.96 6.68
N ASP A 184 6.95 -27.83 6.69
CA ASP A 184 7.73 -27.32 7.82
C ASP A 184 7.93 -25.80 7.78
N ASP A 185 7.38 -25.11 6.78
CA ASP A 185 7.53 -23.66 6.64
C ASP A 185 6.70 -22.94 7.70
N HIS A 186 7.38 -22.31 8.66
CA HIS A 186 6.78 -21.54 9.76
C HIS A 186 5.69 -20.53 9.32
N ARG A 187 5.69 -20.10 8.05
CA ARG A 187 4.69 -19.19 7.48
C ARG A 187 3.30 -19.81 7.24
N HIS A 188 3.18 -21.14 7.26
CA HIS A 188 1.89 -21.83 7.30
C HIS A 188 1.19 -21.62 8.64
N PHE A 189 1.96 -21.50 9.71
CA PHE A 189 1.43 -21.28 11.04
C PHE A 189 0.80 -19.90 11.20
N LEU A 190 1.24 -18.88 10.44
CA LEU A 190 0.72 -17.51 10.56
C LEU A 190 -0.72 -17.36 10.08
N TYR A 191 -1.12 -18.14 9.06
CA TYR A 191 -2.52 -18.25 8.68
C TYR A 191 -3.38 -18.86 9.81
N ARG A 192 -2.85 -19.89 10.51
CA ARG A 192 -3.53 -20.50 11.65
C ARG A 192 -3.69 -19.53 12.83
N GLU A 193 -2.75 -18.61 13.02
CA GLU A 193 -2.88 -17.55 14.01
C GLU A 193 -4.01 -16.58 13.66
N TYR A 194 -4.19 -16.26 12.38
CA TYR A 194 -5.34 -15.47 11.93
C TYR A 194 -6.68 -16.20 12.24
N LEU A 195 -6.76 -17.49 11.96
CA LEU A 195 -7.91 -18.34 12.32
C LEU A 195 -8.14 -18.39 13.84
N ARG A 196 -7.07 -18.51 14.64
CA ARG A 196 -7.14 -18.52 16.10
C ARG A 196 -7.80 -17.25 16.64
N ILE A 197 -7.45 -16.10 16.09
CA ILE A 197 -8.07 -14.82 16.47
C ILE A 197 -9.55 -14.79 16.08
N ILE A 198 -9.92 -15.25 14.88
CA ILE A 198 -11.33 -15.37 14.46
C ILE A 198 -12.09 -16.27 15.43
N GLN A 199 -11.54 -17.45 15.76
CA GLN A 199 -12.18 -18.41 16.65
C GLN A 199 -12.37 -17.86 18.08
N ASN A 200 -11.32 -17.25 18.65
CA ASN A 200 -11.33 -16.82 20.05
C ASN A 200 -12.19 -15.57 20.28
N TYR A 201 -12.19 -14.63 19.32
CA TYR A 201 -12.77 -13.30 19.51
C TYR A 201 -13.96 -13.01 18.60
N GLN A 202 -14.25 -13.87 17.62
CA GLN A 202 -15.46 -13.87 16.80
C GLN A 202 -15.83 -12.49 16.22
N PRO A 203 -14.98 -11.89 15.33
CA PRO A 203 -15.28 -10.63 14.68
C PRO A 203 -16.62 -10.69 13.94
N ASP A 204 -17.34 -9.60 13.88
CA ASP A 204 -18.56 -9.50 13.06
C ASP A 204 -18.23 -9.60 11.57
N ILE A 205 -17.11 -9.00 11.19
CA ILE A 205 -16.55 -9.06 9.84
C ILE A 205 -15.03 -9.23 9.92
N PHE A 206 -14.48 -10.04 9.01
CA PHE A 206 -13.05 -10.02 8.76
C PHE A 206 -12.72 -9.77 7.28
N VAL A 207 -11.57 -9.13 7.02
CA VAL A 207 -11.03 -8.91 5.68
C VAL A 207 -9.63 -9.51 5.62
N MET A 208 -9.46 -10.54 4.79
CA MET A 208 -8.17 -11.21 4.60
C MET A 208 -7.63 -10.99 3.19
N GLU A 209 -6.47 -10.36 3.08
CA GLU A 209 -5.76 -10.15 1.80
C GLU A 209 -4.74 -11.24 1.55
N ASN A 210 -4.59 -11.62 0.29
CA ASN A 210 -3.53 -12.53 -0.12
C ASN A 210 -3.13 -12.34 -1.60
N VAL A 211 -2.00 -12.93 -1.98
CA VAL A 211 -1.52 -12.90 -3.36
C VAL A 211 -2.34 -13.81 -4.27
N LYS A 212 -2.54 -13.41 -5.55
CA LYS A 212 -3.25 -14.21 -6.56
C LYS A 212 -2.72 -15.66 -6.68
N GLY A 213 -1.42 -15.87 -6.43
CA GLY A 213 -0.79 -17.19 -6.53
C GLY A 213 -1.38 -18.27 -5.61
N ILE A 214 -2.11 -17.86 -4.55
CA ILE A 214 -2.75 -18.81 -3.63
C ILE A 214 -3.82 -19.67 -4.32
N LEU A 215 -4.50 -19.15 -5.33
CA LEU A 215 -5.56 -19.86 -6.05
C LEU A 215 -5.08 -21.10 -6.80
N SER A 216 -3.82 -21.08 -7.26
CA SER A 216 -3.20 -22.18 -8.00
C SER A 216 -2.25 -23.03 -7.16
N SER A 217 -2.12 -22.72 -5.87
CA SER A 217 -1.19 -23.41 -4.98
C SER A 217 -1.76 -24.72 -4.48
N THR A 218 -0.91 -25.76 -4.47
CA THR A 218 -1.26 -27.10 -3.98
C THR A 218 -0.22 -27.56 -2.97
N ILE A 219 -0.68 -28.27 -1.92
CA ILE A 219 0.15 -29.04 -0.99
C ILE A 219 -0.43 -30.46 -0.96
N ASN A 220 0.44 -31.47 -1.09
CA ASN A 220 0.05 -32.89 -1.07
C ASN A 220 -1.11 -33.19 -2.04
N GLY A 221 -1.13 -32.54 -3.23
CA GLY A 221 -2.17 -32.70 -4.24
C GLY A 221 -3.48 -31.96 -3.98
N LYS A 222 -3.68 -31.34 -2.81
CA LYS A 222 -4.88 -30.58 -2.47
C LYS A 222 -4.70 -29.10 -2.80
N LYS A 223 -5.73 -28.47 -3.32
CA LYS A 223 -5.77 -27.02 -3.54
C LYS A 223 -5.89 -26.29 -2.21
N ILE A 224 -4.89 -25.52 -1.84
CA ILE A 224 -4.82 -24.83 -0.55
C ILE A 224 -5.97 -23.83 -0.38
N PHE A 225 -6.33 -23.14 -1.45
CA PHE A 225 -7.41 -22.14 -1.37
C PHE A 225 -8.76 -22.75 -1.00
N HIS A 226 -9.02 -24.01 -1.42
CA HIS A 226 -10.23 -24.73 -1.02
C HIS A 226 -10.27 -24.99 0.48
N GLU A 227 -9.14 -25.38 1.06
CA GLU A 227 -9.04 -25.60 2.52
C GLU A 227 -9.18 -24.27 3.28
N ILE A 228 -8.55 -23.18 2.79
CA ILE A 228 -8.69 -21.83 3.37
C ILE A 228 -10.16 -21.39 3.43
N LEU A 229 -10.92 -21.61 2.35
CA LEU A 229 -12.35 -21.26 2.35
C LEU A 229 -13.13 -22.03 3.42
N LYS A 230 -12.90 -23.35 3.55
CA LYS A 230 -13.52 -24.19 4.57
C LYS A 230 -13.15 -23.77 5.97
N ASP A 231 -11.86 -23.53 6.20
CA ASP A 231 -11.32 -23.13 7.51
C ASP A 231 -11.90 -21.77 7.95
N LEU A 232 -11.99 -20.81 7.03
CA LEU A 232 -12.55 -19.48 7.32
C LEU A 232 -14.06 -19.52 7.51
N ALA A 233 -14.78 -20.40 6.81
CA ALA A 233 -16.23 -20.56 7.01
C ALA A 233 -16.55 -21.24 8.35
N ASN A 234 -15.68 -22.16 8.81
CA ASN A 234 -15.85 -22.85 10.09
C ASN A 234 -14.53 -22.96 10.88
N PRO A 235 -14.07 -21.86 11.53
CA PRO A 235 -12.80 -21.83 12.24
C PRO A 235 -12.71 -22.86 13.38
N ASN A 236 -13.83 -23.25 13.98
CA ASN A 236 -13.84 -24.25 15.06
C ASN A 236 -13.50 -25.65 14.56
N ALA A 237 -14.08 -26.05 13.43
CA ALA A 237 -13.74 -27.34 12.81
C ALA A 237 -12.27 -27.38 12.37
N ALA A 238 -11.77 -26.26 11.81
CA ALA A 238 -10.38 -26.15 11.35
C ALA A 238 -9.35 -26.30 12.47
N LEU A 239 -9.66 -25.80 13.67
CA LEU A 239 -8.76 -25.83 14.82
C LEU A 239 -9.06 -26.95 15.82
N SER A 240 -9.97 -27.89 15.45
CA SER A 240 -10.37 -29.05 16.27
C SER A 240 -10.76 -28.66 17.70
N ALA A 241 -11.48 -27.55 17.85
CA ALA A 241 -11.90 -27.05 19.15
C ALA A 241 -13.27 -27.64 19.55
N GLU A 242 -13.39 -28.08 20.78
CA GLU A 242 -14.66 -28.52 21.37
C GLU A 242 -15.67 -27.36 21.57
N LYS A 243 -15.17 -26.10 21.49
CA LYS A 243 -15.99 -24.90 21.68
C LYS A 243 -16.94 -24.68 20.50
N LYS A 244 -18.22 -24.47 20.78
CA LYS A 244 -19.14 -23.90 19.79
C LYS A 244 -18.73 -22.47 19.49
N GLY A 245 -18.44 -22.15 18.21
CA GLY A 245 -18.09 -20.81 17.74
C GLY A 245 -18.95 -20.41 16.56
N GLN A 246 -18.74 -19.20 16.10
CA GLN A 246 -19.48 -18.62 14.98
C GLN A 246 -19.00 -19.20 13.65
N ARG A 247 -19.92 -19.26 12.68
CA ARG A 247 -19.65 -19.54 11.27
C ARG A 247 -19.63 -18.24 10.49
N TYR A 248 -19.03 -18.31 9.29
CA TYR A 248 -18.88 -17.16 8.43
C TYR A 248 -19.25 -17.48 6.98
N HIS A 249 -19.90 -16.54 6.32
CA HIS A 249 -20.05 -16.52 4.88
C HIS A 249 -18.87 -15.80 4.26
N ILE A 250 -18.16 -16.45 3.32
CA ILE A 250 -17.03 -15.86 2.63
C ILE A 250 -17.50 -15.30 1.30
N VAL A 251 -17.57 -13.98 1.20
CA VAL A 251 -18.22 -13.30 0.08
C VAL A 251 -17.22 -12.63 -0.84
N SER A 252 -17.56 -12.57 -2.13
CA SER A 252 -16.82 -11.81 -3.12
C SER A 252 -17.18 -10.33 -3.04
N LEU A 253 -16.16 -9.46 -3.13
CA LEU A 253 -16.35 -8.01 -3.21
C LEU A 253 -16.70 -7.51 -4.62
N VAL A 254 -16.65 -8.38 -5.65
CA VAL A 254 -16.84 -8.01 -7.07
C VAL A 254 -17.91 -8.84 -7.79
N SER A 255 -18.50 -9.83 -7.13
CA SER A 255 -19.55 -10.70 -7.69
C SER A 255 -20.52 -11.14 -6.60
N ASP A 256 -21.61 -11.87 -6.99
CA ASP A 256 -22.57 -12.44 -6.04
C ASP A 256 -22.11 -13.78 -5.44
N GLN A 257 -20.86 -14.19 -5.70
CA GLN A 257 -20.36 -15.47 -5.21
C GLN A 257 -20.14 -15.44 -3.70
N VAL A 258 -20.72 -16.45 -3.03
CA VAL A 258 -20.61 -16.70 -1.60
C VAL A 258 -20.15 -18.13 -1.40
N PHE A 259 -19.38 -18.38 -0.37
CA PHE A 259 -19.04 -19.71 0.14
C PHE A 259 -19.43 -19.81 1.60
N SER A 260 -20.15 -20.87 1.96
CA SER A 260 -20.65 -21.16 3.30
C SER A 260 -20.14 -22.51 3.79
N ASP A 261 -20.22 -22.73 5.10
CA ASP A 261 -19.88 -24.04 5.67
C ASP A 261 -20.76 -25.15 5.08
N GLY A 262 -20.12 -26.22 4.61
CA GLY A 262 -20.78 -27.32 3.91
C GLY A 262 -20.78 -27.23 2.38
N ASP A 263 -20.47 -26.07 1.79
CA ASP A 263 -20.36 -25.93 0.34
C ASP A 263 -19.14 -26.68 -0.21
N ASP A 264 -19.23 -27.11 -1.49
CA ASP A 264 -18.09 -27.67 -2.20
C ASP A 264 -17.31 -26.55 -2.92
N PRO A 265 -16.10 -26.21 -2.47
CA PRO A 265 -15.30 -25.14 -3.10
C PRO A 265 -14.84 -25.48 -4.52
N SER A 266 -14.97 -26.73 -4.97
CA SER A 266 -14.65 -27.11 -6.36
C SER A 266 -15.66 -26.57 -7.37
N GLN A 267 -16.85 -26.22 -6.94
CA GLN A 267 -17.93 -25.66 -7.75
C GLN A 267 -17.80 -24.13 -7.95
N LEU A 268 -16.86 -23.48 -7.24
CA LEU A 268 -16.70 -22.05 -7.30
C LEU A 268 -15.77 -21.60 -8.45
N ASP A 269 -16.09 -20.47 -9.04
CA ASP A 269 -15.13 -19.70 -9.83
C ASP A 269 -14.23 -18.88 -8.91
N LEU A 270 -13.06 -19.43 -8.57
CA LEU A 270 -12.11 -18.81 -7.65
C LEU A 270 -11.60 -17.44 -8.15
N THR A 271 -11.72 -17.16 -9.46
CA THR A 271 -11.29 -15.88 -10.04
C THR A 271 -12.18 -14.72 -9.58
N LYS A 272 -13.40 -15.00 -9.12
CA LYS A 272 -14.34 -14.02 -8.56
C LYS A 272 -13.92 -13.43 -7.19
N TYR A 273 -12.90 -13.99 -6.55
CA TYR A 273 -12.28 -13.40 -5.35
C TYR A 273 -11.06 -12.52 -5.68
N ILE A 274 -10.70 -12.38 -6.96
CA ILE A 274 -9.58 -11.53 -7.38
C ILE A 274 -10.07 -10.09 -7.54
N ILE A 275 -9.47 -9.20 -6.78
CA ILE A 275 -9.60 -7.77 -6.97
C ILE A 275 -8.49 -7.29 -7.91
N ARG A 276 -8.87 -6.66 -9.00
CA ARG A 276 -7.99 -5.98 -9.94
C ARG A 276 -8.02 -4.49 -9.57
N ALA A 277 -7.00 -4.01 -8.89
CA ALA A 277 -7.01 -2.68 -8.28
C ALA A 277 -7.22 -1.57 -9.31
N GLU A 278 -6.69 -1.73 -10.53
CA GLU A 278 -6.85 -0.79 -11.64
C GLU A 278 -8.31 -0.56 -12.06
N ASP A 279 -9.19 -1.54 -11.85
CA ASP A 279 -10.62 -1.44 -12.15
C ASP A 279 -11.36 -0.52 -11.15
N PHE A 280 -10.69 -0.15 -10.04
CA PHE A 280 -11.23 0.65 -8.94
C PHE A 280 -10.49 1.97 -8.73
N GLY A 281 -9.86 2.51 -9.81
CA GLY A 281 -9.21 3.81 -9.80
C GLY A 281 -7.84 3.84 -9.09
N ILE A 282 -7.23 2.68 -8.85
CA ILE A 282 -5.87 2.60 -8.33
C ILE A 282 -4.89 2.64 -9.51
N PRO A 283 -3.87 3.51 -9.51
CA PRO A 283 -2.94 3.68 -10.63
C PRO A 283 -1.94 2.51 -10.76
N GLN A 284 -2.38 1.29 -10.48
CA GLN A 284 -1.55 0.09 -10.44
C GLN A 284 -2.35 -1.16 -10.78
N ALA A 285 -1.87 -1.96 -11.73
CA ALA A 285 -2.37 -3.30 -12.02
C ALA A 285 -1.90 -4.29 -10.93
N ARG A 286 -2.54 -4.20 -9.76
CA ARG A 286 -2.28 -5.05 -8.60
C ARG A 286 -3.45 -6.00 -8.37
N HIS A 287 -3.23 -7.27 -8.69
CA HIS A 287 -4.25 -8.31 -8.53
C HIS A 287 -4.04 -9.04 -7.20
N ARG A 288 -5.06 -9.02 -6.35
CA ARG A 288 -5.05 -9.66 -5.04
C ARG A 288 -6.33 -10.44 -4.81
N VAL A 289 -6.21 -11.50 -4.05
CA VAL A 289 -7.38 -12.18 -3.47
C VAL A 289 -7.71 -11.44 -2.19
N ILE A 290 -8.95 -10.96 -2.08
CA ILE A 290 -9.46 -10.35 -0.85
C ILE A 290 -10.75 -11.07 -0.49
N LEU A 291 -10.74 -11.71 0.67
CA LEU A 291 -11.86 -12.44 1.24
C LEU A 291 -12.53 -11.57 2.30
N LEU A 292 -13.83 -11.39 2.16
CA LEU A 292 -14.67 -10.75 3.17
C LEU A 292 -15.48 -11.84 3.87
N GLY A 293 -15.16 -12.11 5.13
CA GLY A 293 -15.94 -13.02 5.97
C GLY A 293 -16.95 -12.25 6.78
N ILE A 294 -18.23 -12.64 6.71
CA ILE A 294 -19.33 -12.04 7.43
C ILE A 294 -19.88 -13.09 8.38
N ARG A 295 -19.95 -12.79 9.67
CA ARG A 295 -20.53 -13.70 10.67
C ARG A 295 -21.98 -14.05 10.32
N GLU A 296 -22.40 -15.29 10.51
CA GLU A 296 -23.68 -15.84 10.04
C GLU A 296 -24.87 -15.00 10.50
N ASP A 297 -24.86 -14.48 11.73
CA ASP A 297 -25.92 -13.62 12.28
C ASP A 297 -25.95 -12.18 11.72
N ARG A 298 -24.90 -11.77 10.99
CA ARG A 298 -24.78 -10.47 10.32
C ARG A 298 -24.94 -10.55 8.79
N TYR A 299 -25.06 -11.75 8.26
CA TYR A 299 -25.17 -11.95 6.81
C TYR A 299 -26.52 -11.46 6.26
N GLN A 300 -26.47 -10.88 5.08
CA GLN A 300 -27.63 -10.38 4.33
C GLN A 300 -27.53 -10.85 2.88
N ASP A 301 -28.66 -11.20 2.25
CA ASP A 301 -28.69 -11.74 0.88
C ASP A 301 -28.19 -10.74 -0.19
N LYS A 302 -28.37 -9.43 0.06
CA LYS A 302 -27.95 -8.36 -0.86
C LYS A 302 -26.80 -7.57 -0.27
N LEU A 303 -25.58 -7.91 -0.68
CA LEU A 303 -24.38 -7.25 -0.22
C LEU A 303 -23.89 -6.17 -1.19
N PRO A 304 -23.41 -5.03 -0.67
CA PRO A 304 -22.77 -4.02 -1.48
C PRO A 304 -21.46 -4.56 -2.07
N LYS A 305 -21.09 -4.09 -3.27
CA LYS A 305 -19.87 -4.46 -3.98
C LYS A 305 -19.02 -3.24 -4.30
N LEU A 306 -17.77 -3.50 -4.67
CA LEU A 306 -16.88 -2.48 -5.21
C LEU A 306 -17.45 -1.96 -6.54
N SER A 307 -17.43 -0.64 -6.70
CA SER A 307 -17.89 0.02 -7.92
C SER A 307 -16.68 0.37 -8.78
N CYS A 308 -16.74 -0.02 -10.07
CA CYS A 308 -15.69 0.32 -11.03
C CYS A 308 -15.50 1.84 -11.13
N GLN A 309 -14.24 2.24 -11.31
CA GLN A 309 -13.80 3.62 -11.47
C GLN A 309 -13.02 3.76 -12.77
N ASN A 310 -12.84 4.99 -13.24
CA ASN A 310 -11.98 5.26 -14.38
C ASN A 310 -10.53 4.84 -14.07
N SER A 311 -9.87 4.30 -15.08
CA SER A 311 -8.45 3.93 -14.98
C SER A 311 -7.59 5.17 -14.79
N VAL A 312 -6.59 5.08 -13.91
CA VAL A 312 -5.60 6.13 -13.61
C VAL A 312 -4.24 5.68 -14.10
N SER A 313 -3.60 6.53 -14.89
CA SER A 313 -2.28 6.22 -15.47
C SER A 313 -1.13 6.52 -14.50
N VAL A 314 0.06 5.99 -14.82
CA VAL A 314 1.31 6.35 -14.13
C VAL A 314 1.53 7.86 -14.18
N LYS A 315 1.38 8.48 -15.36
CA LYS A 315 1.54 9.93 -15.52
C LYS A 315 0.60 10.71 -14.61
N ASP A 316 -0.67 10.33 -14.54
CA ASP A 316 -1.62 11.01 -13.68
C ASP A 316 -1.17 10.98 -12.21
N ALA A 317 -0.78 9.82 -11.72
CA ALA A 317 -0.39 9.65 -10.31
C ALA A 317 0.91 10.36 -9.93
N ILE A 318 1.94 10.34 -10.78
CA ILE A 318 3.28 10.80 -10.42
C ILE A 318 3.81 11.98 -11.26
N GLY A 319 3.16 12.32 -12.36
CA GLY A 319 3.64 13.37 -13.28
C GLY A 319 3.66 14.78 -12.68
N GLY A 320 2.87 15.04 -11.63
CA GLY A 320 2.88 16.29 -10.87
C GLY A 320 4.00 16.41 -9.83
N LEU A 321 4.77 15.33 -9.58
CA LEU A 321 5.94 15.37 -8.70
C LEU A 321 7.15 16.03 -9.39
N PRO A 322 8.09 16.64 -8.64
CA PRO A 322 9.30 17.18 -9.22
C PRO A 322 10.09 16.15 -10.02
N ALA A 323 10.53 16.54 -11.22
CA ALA A 323 11.43 15.73 -12.01
C ALA A 323 12.81 15.64 -11.34
N LEU A 324 13.39 14.43 -11.35
CA LEU A 324 14.67 14.13 -10.69
C LEU A 324 15.60 13.39 -11.66
N ARG A 325 16.91 13.49 -11.44
CA ARG A 325 17.91 12.62 -12.04
C ARG A 325 18.38 11.55 -11.06
N SER A 326 18.95 10.46 -11.53
CA SER A 326 19.62 9.49 -10.67
C SER A 326 20.91 10.03 -10.06
N LEU A 327 21.40 9.35 -9.02
CA LEU A 327 22.79 9.45 -8.59
C LEU A 327 23.67 8.53 -9.46
N LEU A 328 24.96 8.88 -9.61
CA LEU A 328 25.97 7.98 -10.16
C LEU A 328 26.50 7.05 -9.07
N SER A 329 26.52 5.74 -9.36
CA SER A 329 27.05 4.75 -8.44
C SER A 329 28.58 4.75 -8.50
N LYS A 330 29.24 4.80 -7.32
CA LYS A 330 30.70 4.76 -7.14
C LYS A 330 31.46 6.01 -7.60
N GLU A 331 30.79 7.07 -7.98
CA GLU A 331 31.41 8.35 -8.37
C GLU A 331 30.88 9.46 -7.45
N ARG A 332 31.66 10.55 -7.33
CA ARG A 332 31.18 11.75 -6.61
C ARG A 332 30.07 12.38 -7.43
N ASP A 333 28.92 12.59 -6.80
CA ASP A 333 27.76 13.16 -7.47
C ASP A 333 27.97 14.62 -7.83
N SER A 334 27.75 14.95 -9.11
CA SER A 334 27.64 16.34 -9.60
C SER A 334 26.72 16.37 -10.81
N ASN A 335 26.03 17.49 -11.03
CA ASN A 335 25.18 17.66 -12.21
C ASN A 335 26.02 17.59 -13.49
N ALA A 336 27.15 18.34 -13.57
CA ALA A 336 28.01 18.37 -14.75
C ALA A 336 28.55 16.98 -15.14
N LEU A 337 29.00 16.18 -14.15
CA LEU A 337 29.47 14.83 -14.41
C LEU A 337 28.34 13.90 -14.88
N TRP A 338 27.16 14.02 -14.28
CA TRP A 338 26.01 13.22 -14.67
C TRP A 338 25.54 13.56 -16.09
N GLU A 339 25.46 14.85 -16.43
CA GLU A 339 25.12 15.36 -17.77
C GLU A 339 26.10 14.86 -18.81
N GLU A 340 27.41 15.00 -18.55
CA GLU A 340 28.46 14.52 -19.44
C GLU A 340 28.36 13.02 -19.69
N ARG A 341 28.29 12.21 -18.61
CA ARG A 341 28.32 10.75 -18.69
C ARG A 341 27.04 10.17 -19.33
N VAL A 342 25.87 10.63 -18.89
CA VAL A 342 24.60 10.12 -19.41
C VAL A 342 24.34 10.66 -20.81
N GLY A 343 24.62 11.92 -21.07
CA GLY A 343 24.53 12.50 -22.43
C GLY A 343 25.38 11.74 -23.42
N LYS A 344 26.65 11.48 -23.10
CA LYS A 344 27.58 10.71 -23.96
C LYS A 344 27.08 9.27 -24.18
N GLU A 345 26.55 8.61 -23.12
CA GLU A 345 26.02 7.25 -23.24
C GLU A 345 24.81 7.19 -24.17
N LEU A 346 23.87 8.13 -24.05
CA LEU A 346 22.68 8.21 -24.91
C LEU A 346 23.04 8.60 -26.34
N GLN A 347 24.03 9.48 -26.54
CA GLN A 347 24.54 9.81 -27.85
C GLN A 347 25.14 8.59 -28.56
N THR A 348 25.97 7.81 -27.85
CA THR A 348 26.56 6.57 -28.38
C THR A 348 25.47 5.57 -28.78
N LEU A 349 24.40 5.45 -27.96
CA LEU A 349 23.25 4.59 -28.28
C LEU A 349 22.46 5.12 -29.49
N ALA A 350 22.32 6.42 -29.66
CA ALA A 350 21.67 7.04 -30.84
C ALA A 350 22.45 6.74 -32.13
N GLU A 351 23.77 6.87 -32.11
CA GLU A 351 24.64 6.55 -33.23
C GLU A 351 24.56 5.08 -33.61
N ALA A 352 24.64 4.17 -32.63
CA ALA A 352 24.49 2.74 -32.85
C ALA A 352 23.08 2.38 -33.39
N ALA A 353 22.03 3.01 -32.89
CA ALA A 353 20.66 2.79 -33.35
C ALA A 353 20.48 3.23 -34.82
N SER A 354 21.13 4.29 -35.27
CA SER A 354 21.02 4.80 -36.65
C SER A 354 21.48 3.81 -37.74
N THR A 355 22.32 2.85 -37.36
CA THR A 355 22.87 1.80 -38.24
C THR A 355 22.28 0.42 -37.97
N SER A 356 21.28 0.31 -37.11
CA SER A 356 20.64 -0.92 -36.70
C SER A 356 19.41 -1.30 -37.58
N ASP A 357 18.70 -2.36 -37.21
CA ASP A 357 17.46 -2.74 -37.89
C ASP A 357 16.38 -1.67 -37.76
N ASP A 358 15.35 -1.74 -38.61
CA ASP A 358 14.29 -0.72 -38.71
C ASP A 358 13.57 -0.43 -37.40
N THR A 359 13.36 -1.45 -36.56
CA THR A 359 12.69 -1.28 -35.26
C THR A 359 13.51 -0.43 -34.31
N VAL A 360 14.82 -0.63 -34.27
CA VAL A 360 15.74 0.11 -33.39
C VAL A 360 16.17 1.44 -34.02
N LYS A 361 16.31 1.48 -35.34
CA LYS A 361 16.69 2.69 -36.10
C LYS A 361 15.71 3.86 -35.87
N ILE A 362 14.43 3.59 -35.76
CA ILE A 362 13.40 4.59 -35.42
C ILE A 362 13.72 5.31 -34.11
N LEU A 363 14.42 4.69 -33.16
CA LEU A 363 14.75 5.27 -31.87
C LEU A 363 15.88 6.34 -31.98
N ALA A 364 16.71 6.29 -33.00
CA ALA A 364 17.91 7.13 -33.10
C ALA A 364 17.63 8.63 -32.92
N PRO A 365 16.69 9.27 -33.66
CA PRO A 365 16.41 10.70 -33.48
C PRO A 365 15.84 11.03 -32.09
N TYR A 366 15.10 10.12 -31.47
CA TYR A 366 14.56 10.33 -30.13
C TYR A 366 15.65 10.19 -29.05
N LEU A 367 16.56 9.22 -29.17
CA LEU A 367 17.74 9.09 -28.31
C LEU A 367 18.65 10.32 -28.42
N GLN A 368 18.87 10.83 -29.62
CA GLN A 368 19.64 12.06 -29.85
C GLN A 368 18.96 13.26 -29.17
N LYS A 369 17.63 13.41 -29.34
CA LYS A 369 16.86 14.45 -28.67
C LYS A 369 16.93 14.32 -27.14
N THR A 370 16.82 13.10 -26.60
CA THR A 370 16.93 12.83 -25.16
C THR A 370 18.33 13.22 -24.66
N SER A 371 19.39 12.79 -25.36
CA SER A 371 20.78 13.19 -25.04
C SER A 371 20.95 14.70 -24.99
N ALA A 372 20.44 15.44 -26.00
CA ALA A 372 20.49 16.90 -26.02
C ALA A 372 19.68 17.58 -24.91
N SER A 373 18.68 16.89 -24.35
CA SER A 373 17.83 17.39 -23.25
C SER A 373 18.42 17.11 -21.87
N ILE A 374 19.47 16.33 -21.75
CA ILE A 374 20.12 15.97 -20.46
C ILE A 374 20.73 17.19 -19.75
N GLY A 375 20.96 18.31 -20.38
CA GLY A 375 21.46 19.55 -19.75
C GLY A 375 20.48 20.33 -18.87
N CYS A 376 19.27 19.83 -18.65
CA CYS A 376 18.33 20.45 -17.70
C CYS A 376 18.78 20.17 -16.26
N VAL A 377 18.94 21.22 -15.44
CA VAL A 377 19.36 21.08 -14.04
C VAL A 377 18.30 20.34 -13.22
N LEU A 378 18.49 19.04 -13.08
CA LEU A 378 17.68 18.18 -12.23
C LEU A 378 18.40 17.89 -10.91
N THR A 379 17.66 17.81 -9.82
CA THR A 379 18.19 17.37 -8.51
C THR A 379 18.02 15.86 -8.35
N THR A 380 18.73 15.30 -7.38
CA THR A 380 18.57 13.89 -6.97
C THR A 380 17.45 13.70 -5.96
N GLY A 381 16.82 14.79 -5.55
CA GLY A 381 15.81 14.79 -4.51
C GLY A 381 16.38 14.63 -3.11
N SER A 382 15.50 14.44 -2.14
CA SER A 382 15.86 14.17 -0.75
C SER A 382 14.69 13.52 0.01
N ILE A 383 14.96 13.04 1.22
CA ILE A 383 13.92 12.44 2.09
C ILE A 383 12.83 13.46 2.46
N ARG A 384 13.16 14.76 2.46
CA ARG A 384 12.25 15.90 2.63
C ARG A 384 12.60 16.95 1.57
N LEU A 385 12.16 16.74 0.34
CA LEU A 385 12.42 17.64 -0.77
C LEU A 385 11.49 18.86 -0.68
N PRO A 386 12.01 20.10 -0.54
CA PRO A 386 11.16 21.28 -0.46
C PRO A 386 10.23 21.43 -1.66
N LYS A 387 8.96 21.76 -1.44
CA LYS A 387 8.02 22.11 -2.50
C LYS A 387 8.39 23.47 -3.05
N LYS A 388 8.64 23.53 -4.36
CA LYS A 388 8.86 24.81 -5.05
C LYS A 388 7.52 25.50 -5.29
N THR A 389 7.52 26.83 -5.29
CA THR A 389 6.34 27.62 -5.68
C THR A 389 5.84 27.18 -7.06
N GLY A 390 4.57 26.86 -7.19
CA GLY A 390 3.96 26.36 -8.42
C GLY A 390 3.98 24.82 -8.61
N SER A 391 4.63 24.06 -7.72
CA SER A 391 4.58 22.59 -7.72
C SER A 391 3.32 22.12 -6.99
N SER A 392 2.23 21.90 -7.75
CA SER A 392 0.94 21.51 -7.15
C SER A 392 0.87 20.03 -6.78
N GLY A 393 1.63 19.17 -7.46
CA GLY A 393 1.55 17.71 -7.31
C GLY A 393 0.22 17.10 -7.75
N GLN A 394 -0.62 17.87 -8.43
CA GLN A 394 -1.96 17.43 -8.88
C GLN A 394 -1.88 16.26 -9.87
N THR A 395 -2.86 15.40 -9.79
CA THR A 395 -3.00 14.21 -10.64
C THR A 395 -3.94 14.47 -11.84
N GLY A 396 -4.74 15.52 -11.78
CA GLY A 396 -5.80 15.76 -12.75
C GLY A 396 -7.10 14.99 -12.48
N HIS A 397 -7.16 14.26 -11.37
CA HIS A 397 -8.35 13.55 -10.88
C HIS A 397 -8.74 14.08 -9.50
N ASP A 398 -9.83 14.82 -9.41
CA ASP A 398 -10.27 15.48 -8.16
C ASP A 398 -10.33 14.55 -6.95
N TYR A 399 -10.83 13.31 -7.14
CA TYR A 399 -10.94 12.35 -6.05
C TYR A 399 -9.57 11.87 -5.56
N LEU A 400 -8.62 11.70 -6.47
CA LEU A 400 -7.27 11.27 -6.15
C LEU A 400 -6.46 12.42 -5.54
N ASP A 401 -6.65 13.64 -6.00
CA ASP A 401 -6.06 14.84 -5.43
C ASP A 401 -6.54 15.06 -3.98
N LYS A 402 -7.84 14.92 -3.72
CA LYS A 402 -8.40 14.97 -2.35
C LYS A 402 -7.85 13.88 -1.45
N TRP A 403 -7.50 12.73 -2.00
CA TRP A 403 -6.94 11.60 -1.26
C TRP A 403 -5.43 11.74 -1.00
N LEU A 404 -4.66 12.18 -1.99
CA LEU A 404 -3.19 12.19 -1.94
C LEU A 404 -2.64 13.48 -1.35
N LEU A 405 -3.17 14.64 -1.76
CA LEU A 405 -2.56 15.93 -1.48
C LEU A 405 -2.82 16.39 -0.05
N ASP A 406 -1.79 16.99 0.55
CA ASP A 406 -1.90 17.60 1.86
C ASP A 406 -1.29 19.02 1.81
N PRO A 407 -2.10 20.07 2.05
CA PRO A 407 -1.65 21.46 2.01
C PRO A 407 -0.72 21.84 3.17
N HIS A 408 -0.69 21.08 4.27
CA HIS A 408 0.16 21.36 5.43
C HIS A 408 1.63 20.91 5.23
N LEU A 409 1.89 20.15 4.15
CA LEU A 409 3.26 19.74 3.81
C LEU A 409 3.95 20.79 2.94
N ASN A 410 5.10 21.25 3.39
CA ASN A 410 5.99 22.13 2.65
C ASN A 410 7.09 21.35 1.88
N VAL A 411 7.05 20.02 1.97
CA VAL A 411 8.04 19.11 1.38
C VAL A 411 7.36 17.92 0.70
N TRP A 412 8.08 17.29 -0.24
CA TRP A 412 7.78 15.95 -0.73
C TRP A 412 8.55 14.95 0.11
N LEU A 413 7.83 14.11 0.85
CA LEU A 413 8.42 13.09 1.73
C LEU A 413 8.90 11.88 0.93
N ASN A 414 10.09 11.35 1.24
CA ASN A 414 10.67 10.16 0.60
C ASN A 414 10.84 10.28 -0.93
N HIS A 415 11.04 11.50 -1.46
CA HIS A 415 11.22 11.75 -2.89
C HIS A 415 12.70 11.97 -3.21
N GLU A 416 13.48 10.90 -3.13
CA GLU A 416 14.91 10.85 -3.46
C GLU A 416 15.24 9.67 -4.38
N THR A 417 16.21 9.85 -5.25
CA THR A 417 16.64 8.83 -6.20
C THR A 417 17.72 7.94 -5.60
N ARG A 418 17.89 6.75 -6.18
CA ARG A 418 19.04 5.89 -5.91
C ARG A 418 20.15 6.08 -6.92
N GLY A 419 21.37 5.64 -6.57
CA GLY A 419 22.49 5.58 -7.50
C GLY A 419 22.39 4.36 -8.42
N HIS A 420 22.74 4.57 -9.69
CA HIS A 420 22.84 3.52 -10.70
C HIS A 420 24.20 3.58 -11.40
N ARG A 421 24.61 2.48 -12.00
CA ARG A 421 25.79 2.43 -12.87
C ARG A 421 25.49 3.15 -14.18
N ILE A 422 26.51 3.69 -14.84
CA ILE A 422 26.32 4.43 -16.09
C ILE A 422 25.69 3.57 -17.20
N ASP A 423 26.08 2.29 -17.29
CA ASP A 423 25.49 1.35 -18.23
C ASP A 423 24.00 1.05 -17.94
N ASP A 424 23.59 1.05 -16.68
CA ASP A 424 22.16 0.94 -16.30
C ASP A 424 21.39 2.22 -16.64
N LEU A 425 22.01 3.39 -16.53
CA LEU A 425 21.40 4.66 -16.92
C LEU A 425 21.18 4.73 -18.44
N GLY A 426 22.13 4.25 -19.24
CA GLY A 426 21.96 4.09 -20.68
C GLY A 426 20.81 3.15 -21.02
N ARG A 427 20.71 1.99 -20.33
CA ARG A 427 19.58 1.05 -20.48
C ARG A 427 18.24 1.70 -20.12
N TYR A 428 18.20 2.52 -19.07
CA TYR A 428 16.96 3.18 -18.64
C TYR A 428 16.51 4.25 -19.64
N GLY A 429 17.43 5.09 -20.10
CA GLY A 429 17.13 6.08 -21.14
C GLY A 429 16.67 5.43 -22.44
N TYR A 430 17.36 4.37 -22.87
CA TYR A 430 16.95 3.57 -24.04
C TYR A 430 15.56 2.95 -23.85
N ALA A 431 15.34 2.24 -22.73
CA ALA A 431 14.08 1.56 -22.47
C ALA A 431 12.90 2.54 -22.36
N ALA A 432 13.10 3.71 -21.71
CA ALA A 432 12.06 4.73 -21.61
C ALA A 432 11.78 5.39 -22.96
N THR A 433 12.81 5.64 -23.79
CA THR A 433 12.64 6.13 -25.18
C THR A 433 11.88 5.10 -26.01
N PHE A 434 12.25 3.83 -25.95
CA PHE A 434 11.53 2.75 -26.62
C PHE A 434 10.06 2.71 -26.20
N ALA A 435 9.81 2.77 -24.89
CA ALA A 435 8.45 2.73 -24.33
C ALA A 435 7.60 3.94 -24.76
N SER A 436 8.19 5.11 -24.93
CA SER A 436 7.49 6.32 -25.38
C SER A 436 6.98 6.22 -26.83
N ILE A 437 7.60 5.35 -27.64
CA ILE A 437 7.24 5.16 -29.07
C ILE A 437 6.32 3.96 -29.23
N TYR A 438 6.67 2.83 -28.58
CA TYR A 438 5.97 1.56 -28.77
C TYR A 438 4.90 1.25 -27.73
N ASN A 439 4.68 2.11 -26.74
CA ASN A 439 3.75 1.94 -25.62
C ASN A 439 3.93 0.60 -24.87
N ARG A 440 5.14 0.08 -24.83
CA ARG A 440 5.55 -1.13 -24.12
C ARG A 440 7.04 -1.10 -23.81
N SER A 441 7.46 -1.87 -22.84
CA SER A 441 8.89 -2.08 -22.55
C SER A 441 9.56 -2.93 -23.65
N PRO A 442 10.84 -2.70 -23.95
CA PRO A 442 11.61 -3.59 -24.83
C PRO A 442 11.78 -4.98 -24.21
N LYS A 443 11.82 -6.03 -25.04
CA LYS A 443 11.89 -7.43 -24.60
C LYS A 443 13.14 -8.14 -25.08
N GLY A 444 13.88 -8.69 -24.12
CA GLY A 444 14.98 -9.63 -24.36
C GLY A 444 16.14 -9.07 -25.19
N HIS A 445 17.02 -9.95 -25.60
CA HIS A 445 18.23 -9.62 -26.34
C HIS A 445 17.97 -9.06 -27.75
N LYS A 446 16.83 -9.35 -28.37
CA LYS A 446 16.49 -8.84 -29.71
C LYS A 446 16.23 -7.35 -29.75
N GLU A 447 15.58 -6.81 -28.71
CA GLU A 447 15.26 -5.38 -28.62
C GLU A 447 16.24 -4.59 -27.75
N PHE A 448 17.17 -5.27 -27.06
CA PHE A 448 18.35 -4.73 -26.38
C PHE A 448 19.64 -5.16 -27.07
N ASN A 449 19.69 -5.06 -28.40
CA ASN A 449 20.79 -5.54 -29.23
C ASN A 449 21.89 -4.52 -29.51
N LEU A 450 21.72 -3.27 -29.07
CA LEU A 450 22.76 -2.25 -29.24
C LEU A 450 23.97 -2.54 -28.34
N PRO A 451 25.17 -2.12 -28.75
CA PRO A 451 26.38 -2.21 -27.92
C PRO A 451 26.13 -1.62 -26.54
N ARG A 452 26.64 -2.26 -25.48
CA ARG A 452 26.51 -1.86 -24.06
C ARG A 452 25.13 -2.01 -23.42
N LEU A 453 24.06 -2.31 -24.16
CA LEU A 453 22.74 -2.59 -23.56
C LEU A 453 22.66 -3.96 -22.91
N ALA A 454 23.32 -4.98 -23.46
CA ALA A 454 23.31 -6.32 -22.90
C ALA A 454 23.90 -6.33 -21.49
N PRO A 455 23.16 -6.79 -20.46
CA PRO A 455 23.74 -6.99 -19.14
C PRO A 455 24.70 -8.19 -19.14
N ALA A 456 25.75 -8.11 -18.33
CA ALA A 456 26.69 -9.22 -18.14
C ALA A 456 26.02 -10.36 -17.33
N HIS A 457 25.15 -11.13 -17.98
CA HIS A 457 24.42 -12.24 -17.36
C HIS A 457 24.40 -13.46 -18.28
N LYS A 458 24.88 -14.62 -17.79
CA LYS A 458 25.02 -15.86 -18.55
C LYS A 458 23.74 -16.37 -19.25
N ASN A 459 22.56 -15.97 -18.76
CA ASN A 459 21.26 -16.36 -19.31
C ASN A 459 20.62 -15.25 -20.16
N TRP A 460 21.34 -14.17 -20.52
CA TRP A 460 20.78 -13.10 -21.32
C TRP A 460 20.37 -13.56 -22.72
N GLU A 461 21.25 -14.28 -23.41
CA GLU A 461 21.01 -14.81 -24.75
C GLU A 461 19.97 -15.93 -24.80
N SER A 462 19.77 -16.64 -23.68
CA SER A 462 18.77 -17.73 -23.60
C SER A 462 17.32 -17.25 -23.55
N GLY A 463 17.07 -15.94 -23.49
CA GLY A 463 15.74 -15.34 -23.39
C GLY A 463 15.06 -15.52 -22.03
N LYS A 464 15.70 -16.18 -21.05
CA LYS A 464 15.12 -16.41 -19.71
C LYS A 464 15.01 -15.12 -18.86
N PHE A 465 15.66 -14.03 -19.26
CA PHE A 465 15.65 -12.72 -18.61
C PHE A 465 15.14 -11.61 -19.53
N SER A 466 14.19 -11.93 -20.38
CA SER A 466 13.71 -11.03 -21.43
C SER A 466 12.96 -9.78 -20.93
N ASP A 467 12.51 -9.77 -19.67
CA ASP A 467 11.68 -8.70 -19.09
C ASP A 467 12.35 -7.95 -17.93
N ARG A 468 13.68 -8.03 -17.80
CA ARG A 468 14.42 -7.45 -16.67
C ARG A 468 14.30 -5.91 -16.60
N PHE A 469 14.33 -5.22 -17.75
CA PHE A 469 14.26 -3.75 -17.81
C PHE A 469 12.86 -3.30 -18.19
N ARG A 470 12.03 -3.05 -17.15
CA ARG A 470 10.62 -2.73 -17.34
C ARG A 470 10.32 -1.27 -17.00
N VAL A 471 9.83 -0.55 -18.00
CA VAL A 471 9.34 0.81 -17.87
C VAL A 471 7.92 0.80 -17.32
N GLN A 472 7.61 1.71 -16.41
CA GLN A 472 6.25 1.98 -16.02
C GLN A 472 5.63 2.88 -17.09
N ILE A 473 4.75 2.30 -17.90
CA ILE A 473 4.24 2.96 -19.12
C ILE A 473 3.40 4.17 -18.74
N LYS A 474 3.70 5.31 -19.38
CA LYS A 474 3.19 6.64 -19.03
C LYS A 474 1.66 6.70 -18.92
N ASP A 475 0.94 6.19 -19.94
CA ASP A 475 -0.50 6.36 -20.11
C ASP A 475 -1.30 5.12 -19.67
N ASN A 476 -0.65 4.18 -18.97
CA ASN A 476 -1.27 2.98 -18.41
C ASN A 476 -1.14 2.95 -16.89
N PRO A 477 -1.94 2.17 -16.16
CA PRO A 477 -1.65 1.82 -14.77
C PRO A 477 -0.28 1.14 -14.66
N SER A 478 0.44 1.37 -13.57
CA SER A 478 1.74 0.74 -13.35
C SER A 478 1.62 -0.77 -13.22
N THR A 479 2.70 -1.49 -13.46
CA THR A 479 2.77 -2.89 -13.03
C THR A 479 2.75 -2.98 -11.50
N THR A 480 2.42 -4.15 -10.95
CA THR A 480 2.37 -4.34 -9.49
C THR A 480 3.66 -3.90 -8.82
N ILE A 481 3.61 -2.88 -7.98
CA ILE A 481 4.70 -2.48 -7.10
C ILE A 481 4.87 -3.56 -6.04
N THR A 482 6.01 -4.21 -6.04
CA THR A 482 6.36 -5.28 -5.11
C THR A 482 7.58 -4.91 -4.28
N SER A 483 7.84 -5.60 -3.18
CA SER A 483 9.05 -5.43 -2.37
C SER A 483 10.36 -5.58 -3.16
N HIS A 484 10.33 -6.24 -4.32
CA HIS A 484 11.48 -6.38 -5.21
C HIS A 484 12.04 -5.05 -5.74
N ILE A 485 11.23 -3.96 -5.75
CA ILE A 485 11.69 -2.60 -6.09
C ILE A 485 12.85 -2.14 -5.20
N SER A 486 12.97 -2.69 -3.98
CA SER A 486 14.06 -2.42 -3.05
C SER A 486 15.44 -2.83 -3.56
N LYS A 487 15.54 -3.79 -4.49
CA LYS A 487 16.80 -4.34 -4.99
C LYS A 487 17.50 -3.38 -5.96
N ASP A 488 17.26 -3.53 -7.26
CA ASP A 488 17.97 -2.76 -8.30
C ASP A 488 17.08 -1.75 -9.02
N GLY A 489 15.77 -1.89 -8.96
CA GLY A 489 14.81 -1.00 -9.60
C GLY A 489 14.61 -1.22 -11.10
N HIS A 490 15.27 -2.23 -11.70
CA HIS A 490 15.19 -2.49 -13.14
C HIS A 490 13.77 -2.80 -13.65
N TYR A 491 12.90 -3.35 -12.79
CA TYR A 491 11.49 -3.58 -13.10
C TYR A 491 10.60 -2.34 -12.95
N PHE A 492 11.17 -1.20 -12.51
CA PHE A 492 10.42 -0.01 -12.12
C PHE A 492 11.08 1.25 -12.67
N ILE A 493 11.41 1.25 -13.97
CA ILE A 493 12.03 2.38 -14.67
C ILE A 493 10.98 3.48 -14.86
N HIS A 494 11.34 4.72 -14.56
CA HIS A 494 10.50 5.89 -14.81
C HIS A 494 10.24 6.08 -16.31
N TYR A 495 9.03 6.51 -16.67
CA TYR A 495 8.61 6.65 -18.08
C TYR A 495 9.31 7.77 -18.84
N ASP A 496 9.81 8.80 -18.16
CA ASP A 496 10.48 9.94 -18.78
C ASP A 496 11.97 9.61 -19.04
N PRO A 497 12.38 9.53 -20.32
CA PRO A 497 13.73 9.12 -20.67
C PRO A 497 14.82 10.11 -20.25
N VAL A 498 14.49 11.41 -20.05
CA VAL A 498 15.46 12.42 -19.61
C VAL A 498 15.90 12.20 -18.17
N GLN A 499 15.06 11.59 -17.34
CA GLN A 499 15.37 11.35 -15.93
C GLN A 499 16.29 10.14 -15.70
N CYS A 500 16.40 9.20 -16.64
CA CYS A 500 17.29 8.02 -16.60
C CYS A 500 17.37 7.36 -15.21
N ARG A 501 16.26 6.93 -14.64
CA ARG A 501 16.19 6.39 -13.27
C ARG A 501 15.06 5.41 -13.04
N SER A 502 15.13 4.69 -11.93
CA SER A 502 13.98 3.98 -11.37
C SER A 502 13.09 4.93 -10.55
N LEU A 503 11.86 4.48 -10.24
CA LEU A 503 10.93 5.21 -9.37
C LEU A 503 11.52 5.47 -7.99
N THR A 504 11.17 6.61 -7.40
CA THR A 504 11.43 6.93 -5.99
C THR A 504 10.43 6.22 -5.06
N VAL A 505 10.69 6.26 -3.74
CA VAL A 505 9.73 5.74 -2.75
C VAL A 505 8.41 6.50 -2.82
N ARG A 506 8.43 7.84 -2.96
CA ARG A 506 7.21 8.65 -3.06
C ARG A 506 6.40 8.31 -4.32
N GLU A 507 7.04 8.12 -5.45
CA GLU A 507 6.35 7.70 -6.68
C GLU A 507 5.71 6.32 -6.53
N ALA A 508 6.46 5.36 -5.99
CA ALA A 508 5.92 4.04 -5.67
C ALA A 508 4.76 4.11 -4.67
N ALA A 509 4.85 4.98 -3.65
CA ALA A 509 3.81 5.20 -2.67
C ALA A 509 2.54 5.82 -3.27
N ARG A 510 2.66 6.78 -4.20
CA ARG A 510 1.51 7.33 -4.93
C ARG A 510 0.84 6.30 -5.84
N LEU A 511 1.61 5.45 -6.51
CA LEU A 511 1.07 4.33 -7.30
C LEU A 511 0.36 3.30 -6.42
N GLN A 512 0.73 3.19 -5.15
CA GLN A 512 0.04 2.42 -4.12
C GLN A 512 -1.05 3.23 -3.41
N THR A 513 -1.29 4.48 -3.81
CA THR A 513 -2.27 5.40 -3.21
C THR A 513 -2.06 5.73 -1.73
N PHE A 514 -0.82 5.73 -1.24
CA PHE A 514 -0.52 6.31 0.06
C PHE A 514 -0.61 7.84 -0.01
N PRO A 515 -1.27 8.51 0.96
CA PRO A 515 -1.31 9.96 1.03
C PRO A 515 0.10 10.59 1.09
N ASP A 516 0.27 11.80 0.57
CA ASP A 516 1.59 12.46 0.55
C ASP A 516 2.14 12.76 1.93
N ASN A 517 1.27 12.90 2.93
CA ASN A 517 1.65 13.05 4.32
C ASN A 517 2.03 11.72 5.01
N TYR A 518 2.04 10.60 4.30
CA TYR A 518 2.52 9.32 4.82
C TYR A 518 4.04 9.29 4.76
N PHE A 519 4.71 9.32 5.90
CA PHE A 519 6.16 9.38 5.99
C PHE A 519 6.76 8.03 6.35
N PHE A 520 7.30 7.32 5.36
CA PHE A 520 7.95 6.02 5.56
C PHE A 520 9.28 6.19 6.29
N GLN A 521 9.47 5.43 7.37
CA GLN A 521 10.65 5.45 8.21
C GLN A 521 11.70 4.43 7.75
N GLY A 522 12.93 4.59 8.27
CA GLY A 522 14.05 3.71 7.95
C GLY A 522 14.81 4.09 6.69
N GLY A 523 15.72 3.23 6.28
CA GLY A 523 16.49 3.41 5.05
C GLY A 523 15.67 3.12 3.79
N ARG A 524 16.10 3.67 2.64
CA ARG A 524 15.37 3.57 1.36
C ARG A 524 14.96 2.15 0.97
N THR A 525 15.82 1.15 1.20
CA THR A 525 15.50 -0.26 0.94
C THR A 525 14.29 -0.73 1.76
N GLN A 526 14.26 -0.38 3.03
CA GLN A 526 13.17 -0.73 3.95
C GLN A 526 11.88 0.02 3.60
N GLN A 527 11.98 1.30 3.20
CA GLN A 527 10.85 2.09 2.72
C GLN A 527 10.19 1.47 1.48
N TYR A 528 10.99 1.01 0.50
CA TYR A 528 10.46 0.28 -0.66
C TYR A 528 9.81 -1.05 -0.28
N HIS A 529 10.37 -1.78 0.69
CA HIS A 529 9.75 -3.00 1.21
C HIS A 529 8.37 -2.73 1.79
N GLN A 530 8.24 -1.68 2.59
CA GLN A 530 6.97 -1.26 3.19
C GLN A 530 5.92 -0.95 2.11
N VAL A 531 6.27 -0.10 1.14
CA VAL A 531 5.36 0.27 0.05
C VAL A 531 4.96 -0.96 -0.78
N GLY A 532 5.91 -1.83 -1.15
CA GLY A 532 5.67 -2.98 -2.03
C GLY A 532 4.79 -4.08 -1.40
N ASN A 533 4.85 -4.23 -0.07
CA ASN A 533 4.07 -5.23 0.66
C ASN A 533 2.66 -4.75 1.06
N ALA A 534 2.39 -3.46 1.01
CA ALA A 534 1.13 -2.90 1.46
C ALA A 534 -0.05 -3.18 0.51
N VAL A 535 -1.25 -3.17 1.07
CA VAL A 535 -2.50 -3.02 0.31
C VAL A 535 -2.69 -1.52 0.01
N PRO A 536 -3.16 -1.15 -1.21
CA PRO A 536 -3.43 0.25 -1.53
C PRO A 536 -4.47 0.86 -0.58
N PRO A 537 -4.13 1.94 0.17
CA PRO A 537 -5.04 2.53 1.14
C PRO A 537 -6.37 3.02 0.54
N LEU A 538 -6.38 3.54 -0.69
CA LEU A 538 -7.62 3.97 -1.34
C LEU A 538 -8.55 2.78 -1.68
N LEU A 539 -8.00 1.63 -2.07
CA LEU A 539 -8.78 0.40 -2.24
C LEU A 539 -9.33 -0.08 -0.89
N ALA A 540 -8.51 -0.04 0.16
CA ALA A 540 -8.93 -0.38 1.52
C ALA A 540 -10.04 0.56 2.03
N HIS A 541 -10.00 1.85 1.68
CA HIS A 541 -11.07 2.82 1.98
C HIS A 541 -12.40 2.45 1.30
N GLN A 542 -12.36 2.01 0.04
CA GLN A 542 -13.56 1.54 -0.67
C GLN A 542 -14.14 0.27 -0.03
N ILE A 543 -13.28 -0.67 0.38
CA ILE A 543 -13.68 -1.88 1.12
C ILE A 543 -14.28 -1.49 2.47
N ALA A 544 -13.69 -0.56 3.20
CA ALA A 544 -14.22 -0.03 4.45
C ALA A 544 -15.65 0.54 4.28
N GLY A 545 -15.92 1.22 3.15
CA GLY A 545 -17.25 1.69 2.80
C GLY A 545 -18.28 0.57 2.62
N ILE A 546 -17.86 -0.60 2.12
CA ILE A 546 -18.69 -1.80 2.03
C ILE A 546 -18.95 -2.36 3.43
N VAL A 547 -17.90 -2.55 4.23
CA VAL A 547 -17.99 -3.08 5.60
C VAL A 547 -18.90 -2.20 6.46
N ALA A 548 -18.76 -0.88 6.39
CA ALA A 548 -19.61 0.05 7.14
C ALA A 548 -21.09 -0.04 6.76
N ARG A 549 -21.41 -0.32 5.48
CA ARG A 549 -22.82 -0.52 5.04
C ARG A 549 -23.41 -1.86 5.48
N ILE A 550 -22.59 -2.89 5.67
CA ILE A 550 -23.04 -4.20 6.18
C ILE A 550 -23.31 -4.13 7.68
N LEU A 551 -22.55 -3.32 8.41
CA LEU A 551 -22.66 -3.18 9.87
C LEU A 551 -23.64 -2.10 10.32
N ALA A 552 -24.16 -1.27 9.40
CA ALA A 552 -25.19 -0.26 9.67
C ALA A 552 -26.57 -0.87 9.75
#